data_f0855fac86c50efa948e71ac3997916a
#
_entry.id   f0855fac86c50efa948e71ac3997916a
#
_cell.length_a   1.000
_cell.length_b   1.000
_cell.length_c   1.000
_cell.angle_alpha   90.00
_cell.angle_beta   90.00
_cell.angle_gamma   90.00
#
_symmetry.space_group_name_H-M   'P 1'
#
loop_
_entity.id
_entity.type
_entity.pdbx_description
1 polymer ?
#
loop_
_entity_poly.entity_id
_entity_poly.type
_entity_poly.pdbx_seq_one_letter_code
_entity_poly.pdbx_strand_id
1 'polypeptide(L)'
;MEVQKKFIKDLLIHQRYNNKVAIEDGKSKLTYSNWHQHCENISIQLMEESRYQKGRNMGIFLPNSIDYAIAYFSIAYMNRTIVPIEVTLSEKQLTSIVDYCEICTILTTSTYMDLLKQRLIKFDFGIEIYCIDTKEIYFNKKRNRPLTEEWDGNTTVNDTAIMLHTSGTTSNPKRVMLTHKNLICNIESNIASLEFNEKDTTLIVLPMYFGYCNCSQFLTHVYLGGVL
;
A
#
# COMPACT_ATOMS: atom_id res chain seq x y z
N MET A 1 2.08 -29.78 1.05
CA MET A 1 1.32 -29.04 0.03
C MET A 1 1.72 -27.58 0.15
N GLU A 2 2.38 -27.06 -0.86
CA GLU A 2 2.72 -25.63 -0.91
C GLU A 2 1.41 -24.85 -1.06
N VAL A 3 1.11 -23.98 -0.10
CA VAL A 3 -0.11 -23.17 -0.15
C VAL A 3 0.07 -22.11 -1.24
N GLN A 4 -0.73 -22.20 -2.29
CA GLN A 4 -0.63 -21.29 -3.44
C GLN A 4 -0.90 -19.85 -3.02
N LYS A 5 0.04 -18.96 -3.28
CA LYS A 5 -0.11 -17.51 -3.08
C LYS A 5 -1.03 -16.95 -4.16
N LYS A 6 -2.21 -16.48 -3.78
CA LYS A 6 -3.24 -15.98 -4.71
C LYS A 6 -3.49 -14.49 -4.57
N PHE A 7 -3.33 -13.97 -3.36
CA PHE A 7 -3.55 -12.56 -3.02
C PHE A 7 -2.22 -11.92 -2.61
N ILE A 8 -2.12 -10.61 -2.77
CA ILE A 8 -0.90 -9.88 -2.36
C ILE A 8 -0.60 -10.08 -0.88
N LYS A 9 -1.60 -10.11 -0.02
CA LYS A 9 -1.40 -10.39 1.41
C LYS A 9 -0.71 -11.73 1.68
N ASP A 10 -0.96 -12.75 0.85
CA ASP A 10 -0.39 -14.07 1.04
C ASP A 10 1.13 -14.06 0.99
N LEU A 11 1.74 -13.10 0.26
CA LEU A 11 3.19 -12.98 0.15
C LEU A 11 3.85 -12.82 1.51
N LEU A 12 3.30 -11.96 2.36
CA LEU A 12 3.82 -11.72 3.70
C LEU A 12 3.28 -12.72 4.73
N ILE A 13 2.02 -13.16 4.61
CA ILE A 13 1.44 -14.18 5.51
C ILE A 13 2.24 -15.48 5.47
N HIS A 14 2.74 -15.88 4.30
CA HIS A 14 3.57 -17.07 4.17
C HIS A 14 4.93 -16.93 4.87
N GLN A 15 5.39 -15.71 5.09
CA GLN A 15 6.63 -15.40 5.78
C GLN A 15 6.44 -15.12 7.30
N ARG A 16 5.24 -15.28 7.85
CA ARG A 16 4.89 -14.84 9.23
C ARG A 16 5.76 -15.41 10.36
N TYR A 17 6.39 -16.55 10.15
CA TYR A 17 7.31 -17.16 11.12
C TYR A 17 8.79 -17.02 10.73
N ASN A 18 9.09 -16.31 9.65
CA ASN A 18 10.43 -16.14 9.16
C ASN A 18 11.11 -14.97 9.93
N ASN A 19 12.15 -15.28 10.69
CA ASN A 19 12.92 -14.29 11.45
C ASN A 19 14.08 -13.67 10.65
N LYS A 20 14.21 -13.99 9.36
CA LYS A 20 15.18 -13.35 8.47
C LYS A 20 14.84 -11.86 8.32
N VAL A 21 15.88 -11.03 8.22
CA VAL A 21 15.71 -9.63 7.83
C VAL A 21 15.05 -9.56 6.48
N ALA A 22 13.95 -8.83 6.40
CA ALA A 22 13.18 -8.59 5.18
C ALA A 22 13.54 -7.26 4.54
N ILE A 23 13.72 -6.22 5.37
CA ILE A 23 13.99 -4.86 4.91
C ILE A 23 15.08 -4.25 5.78
N GLU A 24 16.01 -3.52 5.12
CA GLU A 24 17.04 -2.72 5.77
C GLU A 24 17.15 -1.35 5.10
N ASP A 25 16.90 -0.26 5.85
CA ASP A 25 16.95 1.12 5.32
C ASP A 25 18.20 1.90 5.75
N GLY A 26 19.23 1.20 6.23
CA GLY A 26 20.49 1.78 6.74
C GLY A 26 20.39 2.35 8.16
N LYS A 27 19.19 2.50 8.72
CA LYS A 27 18.92 2.96 10.10
C LYS A 27 18.32 1.85 10.94
N SER A 28 17.46 1.08 10.33
CA SER A 28 16.62 0.07 10.97
C SER A 28 16.56 -1.19 10.14
N LYS A 29 16.30 -2.31 10.81
CA LYS A 29 16.05 -3.60 10.17
C LYS A 29 14.72 -4.13 10.63
N LEU A 30 13.94 -4.66 9.68
CA LEU A 30 12.67 -5.30 9.92
C LEU A 30 12.73 -6.75 9.48
N THR A 31 12.41 -7.69 10.39
CA THR A 31 12.27 -9.11 10.02
C THR A 31 10.89 -9.38 9.42
N TYR A 32 10.74 -10.45 8.66
CA TYR A 32 9.44 -10.84 8.10
C TYR A 32 8.37 -11.07 9.18
N SER A 33 8.74 -11.73 10.29
CA SER A 33 7.79 -11.98 11.39
C SER A 33 7.33 -10.70 12.06
N ASN A 34 8.24 -9.74 12.31
CA ASN A 34 7.88 -8.45 12.89
C ASN A 34 7.06 -7.61 11.90
N TRP A 35 7.41 -7.65 10.61
CA TRP A 35 6.64 -6.98 9.57
C TRP A 35 5.19 -7.48 9.52
N HIS A 36 5.02 -8.82 9.48
CA HIS A 36 3.70 -9.43 9.57
C HIS A 36 2.91 -8.94 10.79
N GLN A 37 3.53 -8.94 11.99
CA GLN A 37 2.87 -8.52 13.22
C GLN A 37 2.47 -7.04 13.20
N HIS A 38 3.33 -6.15 12.67
CA HIS A 38 2.97 -4.74 12.49
C HIS A 38 1.76 -4.57 11.58
N CYS A 39 1.75 -5.26 10.43
CA CYS A 39 0.65 -5.18 9.47
C CYS A 39 -0.65 -5.74 10.05
N GLU A 40 -0.60 -6.84 10.77
CA GLU A 40 -1.77 -7.45 11.42
C GLU A 40 -2.38 -6.50 12.45
N ASN A 41 -1.56 -5.93 13.34
CA ASN A 41 -2.02 -4.99 14.37
C ASN A 41 -2.69 -3.74 13.76
N ILE A 42 -2.08 -3.13 12.74
CA ILE A 42 -2.64 -1.96 12.05
C ILE A 42 -3.93 -2.31 11.34
N SER A 43 -3.97 -3.46 10.66
CA SER A 43 -5.18 -3.89 9.95
C SER A 43 -6.36 -4.14 10.89
N ILE A 44 -6.12 -4.75 12.06
CA ILE A 44 -7.14 -4.96 13.09
C ILE A 44 -7.64 -3.62 13.61
N GLN A 45 -6.74 -2.72 14.02
CA GLN A 45 -7.12 -1.42 14.53
C GLN A 45 -7.97 -0.63 13.52
N LEU A 46 -7.54 -0.60 12.24
CA LEU A 46 -8.29 0.10 11.19
C LEU A 46 -9.65 -0.55 10.91
N MET A 47 -9.77 -1.88 10.99
CA MET A 47 -11.06 -2.55 10.83
C MET A 47 -12.03 -2.27 11.99
N GLU A 48 -11.52 -2.02 13.19
CA GLU A 48 -12.35 -1.75 14.37
C GLU A 48 -12.68 -0.27 14.53
N GLU A 49 -11.73 0.64 14.29
CA GLU A 49 -11.83 2.06 14.64
C GLU A 49 -12.13 2.99 13.45
N SER A 50 -11.88 2.54 12.21
CA SER A 50 -12.10 3.38 11.03
C SER A 50 -13.57 3.74 10.83
N ARG A 51 -13.83 5.01 10.52
CA ARG A 51 -15.16 5.49 10.12
C ARG A 51 -15.57 5.05 8.71
N TYR A 52 -14.61 4.67 7.90
CA TYR A 52 -14.81 4.31 6.50
C TYR A 52 -14.59 2.81 6.25
N GLN A 53 -15.14 1.98 7.14
CA GLN A 53 -15.03 0.51 7.07
C GLN A 53 -15.47 -0.09 5.72
N LYS A 54 -16.34 0.59 5.00
CA LYS A 54 -16.79 0.18 3.66
C LYS A 54 -16.02 0.83 2.51
N GLY A 55 -15.06 1.70 2.80
CA GLY A 55 -14.23 2.31 1.76
C GLY A 55 -13.23 1.31 1.19
N ARG A 56 -13.22 1.12 -0.13
CA ARG A 56 -12.37 0.13 -0.80
C ARG A 56 -10.93 0.62 -0.96
N ASN A 57 -10.74 1.88 -1.29
CA ASN A 57 -9.47 2.42 -1.70
C ASN A 57 -8.77 3.17 -0.57
N MET A 58 -7.54 2.80 -0.29
CA MET A 58 -6.73 3.39 0.78
C MET A 58 -5.41 3.92 0.23
N GLY A 59 -5.07 5.15 0.60
CA GLY A 59 -3.86 5.83 0.16
C GLY A 59 -2.65 5.50 1.03
N ILE A 60 -1.45 5.54 0.42
CA ILE A 60 -0.17 5.56 1.14
C ILE A 60 0.53 6.87 0.76
N PHE A 61 0.74 7.76 1.73
CA PHE A 61 1.45 9.03 1.55
C PHE A 61 2.79 8.98 2.29
N LEU A 62 3.75 8.25 1.72
CA LEU A 62 5.08 7.99 2.28
C LEU A 62 6.11 7.84 1.15
N PRO A 63 7.38 8.24 1.36
CA PRO A 63 8.48 7.86 0.49
C PRO A 63 8.87 6.39 0.72
N ASN A 64 9.83 5.89 -0.07
CA ASN A 64 10.45 4.59 0.17
C ASN A 64 10.94 4.52 1.62
N SER A 65 10.44 3.55 2.37
CA SER A 65 10.77 3.35 3.79
C SER A 65 10.21 2.02 4.28
N ILE A 66 10.65 1.59 5.44
CA ILE A 66 10.03 0.48 6.19
C ILE A 66 8.53 0.77 6.44
N ASP A 67 8.18 2.02 6.81
CA ASP A 67 6.78 2.40 7.05
C ASP A 67 5.91 2.31 5.79
N TYR A 68 6.47 2.61 4.61
CA TYR A 68 5.76 2.38 3.34
C TYR A 68 5.41 0.90 3.16
N ALA A 69 6.35 0.01 3.43
CA ALA A 69 6.16 -1.43 3.31
C ALA A 69 5.13 -1.94 4.33
N ILE A 70 5.17 -1.42 5.56
CA ILE A 70 4.17 -1.71 6.60
C ILE A 70 2.79 -1.22 6.15
N ALA A 71 2.65 0.03 5.69
CA ALA A 71 1.38 0.57 5.19
C ALA A 71 0.82 -0.29 4.05
N TYR A 72 1.68 -0.66 3.09
CA TYR A 72 1.29 -1.45 1.92
C TYR A 72 0.63 -2.77 2.30
N PHE A 73 1.28 -3.56 3.14
CA PHE A 73 0.74 -4.86 3.55
C PHE A 73 -0.38 -4.76 4.60
N SER A 74 -0.43 -3.69 5.40
CA SER A 74 -1.59 -3.44 6.28
C SER A 74 -2.87 -3.24 5.47
N ILE A 75 -2.80 -2.48 4.38
CA ILE A 75 -3.94 -2.32 3.45
C ILE A 75 -4.28 -3.65 2.75
N ALA A 76 -3.25 -4.37 2.29
CA ALA A 76 -3.44 -5.68 1.65
C ALA A 76 -4.11 -6.70 2.59
N TYR A 77 -3.79 -6.69 3.89
CA TYR A 77 -4.38 -7.59 4.90
C TYR A 77 -5.88 -7.37 5.06
N MET A 78 -6.33 -6.13 4.91
CA MET A 78 -7.75 -5.78 4.89
C MET A 78 -8.44 -6.08 3.55
N ASN A 79 -7.76 -6.66 2.56
CA ASN A 79 -8.25 -6.85 1.20
C ASN A 79 -8.73 -5.54 0.54
N ARG A 80 -8.08 -4.41 0.86
CA ARG A 80 -8.38 -3.11 0.28
C ARG A 80 -7.47 -2.82 -0.90
N THR A 81 -7.91 -1.93 -1.77
CA THR A 81 -7.10 -1.47 -2.90
C THR A 81 -6.08 -0.44 -2.43
N ILE A 82 -4.83 -0.67 -2.74
CA ILE A 82 -3.70 0.19 -2.40
C ILE A 82 -3.60 1.31 -3.43
N VAL A 83 -3.50 2.56 -2.98
CA VAL A 83 -3.28 3.72 -3.86
C VAL A 83 -2.03 4.47 -3.38
N PRO A 84 -0.85 4.15 -3.93
CA PRO A 84 0.36 4.88 -3.59
C PRO A 84 0.30 6.33 -4.06
N ILE A 85 0.69 7.27 -3.21
CA ILE A 85 0.64 8.70 -3.46
C ILE A 85 2.03 9.29 -3.26
N GLU A 86 2.53 9.98 -4.28
CA GLU A 86 3.81 10.65 -4.21
C GLU A 86 3.76 11.85 -3.25
N VAL A 87 4.71 11.92 -2.31
CA VAL A 87 4.76 12.97 -1.28
C VAL A 87 5.10 14.36 -1.81
N THR A 88 5.61 14.45 -3.04
CA THR A 88 5.99 15.73 -3.69
C THR A 88 4.84 16.41 -4.43
N LEU A 89 3.70 15.72 -4.60
CA LEU A 89 2.53 16.27 -5.32
C LEU A 89 2.05 17.57 -4.70
N SER A 90 1.65 18.53 -5.55
CA SER A 90 0.99 19.76 -5.12
C SER A 90 -0.39 19.46 -4.50
N GLU A 91 -0.94 20.43 -3.76
CA GLU A 91 -2.30 20.38 -3.19
C GLU A 91 -3.33 19.96 -4.25
N LYS A 92 -3.30 20.61 -5.43
CA LYS A 92 -4.25 20.33 -6.53
C LYS A 92 -4.11 18.92 -7.08
N GLN A 93 -2.90 18.42 -7.24
CA GLN A 93 -2.67 17.05 -7.72
C GLN A 93 -3.10 16.00 -6.69
N LEU A 94 -2.74 16.22 -5.42
CA LEU A 94 -3.14 15.33 -4.33
C LEU A 94 -4.66 15.24 -4.20
N THR A 95 -5.34 16.39 -4.14
CA THR A 95 -6.81 16.42 -4.01
C THR A 95 -7.51 15.79 -5.21
N SER A 96 -6.96 15.98 -6.43
CA SER A 96 -7.46 15.32 -7.64
C SER A 96 -7.34 13.79 -7.56
N ILE A 97 -6.21 13.26 -7.08
CA ILE A 97 -6.01 11.82 -6.92
C ILE A 97 -6.94 11.25 -5.85
N VAL A 98 -7.03 11.93 -4.70
CA VAL A 98 -7.89 11.50 -3.58
C VAL A 98 -9.34 11.44 -4.02
N ASP A 99 -9.82 12.44 -4.77
CA ASP A 99 -11.19 12.46 -5.29
C ASP A 99 -11.40 11.42 -6.40
N TYR A 100 -10.53 11.40 -7.40
CA TYR A 100 -10.65 10.51 -8.56
C TYR A 100 -10.56 9.02 -8.19
N CYS A 101 -9.72 8.67 -7.19
CA CYS A 101 -9.59 7.30 -6.70
C CYS A 101 -10.51 7.00 -5.51
N GLU A 102 -11.38 7.93 -5.12
CA GLU A 102 -12.30 7.76 -3.98
C GLU A 102 -11.59 7.27 -2.71
N ILE A 103 -10.40 7.79 -2.46
CA ILE A 103 -9.63 7.42 -1.27
C ILE A 103 -10.40 7.85 -0.03
N CYS A 104 -10.58 6.94 0.90
CA CYS A 104 -11.30 7.19 2.15
C CYS A 104 -10.36 7.32 3.35
N THR A 105 -9.25 6.57 3.33
CA THR A 105 -8.23 6.56 4.39
C THR A 105 -6.85 6.68 3.77
N ILE A 106 -5.97 7.48 4.37
CA ILE A 106 -4.55 7.60 3.96
C ILE A 106 -3.68 7.19 5.14
N LEU A 107 -2.74 6.27 4.90
CA LEU A 107 -1.70 5.89 5.84
C LEU A 107 -0.47 6.77 5.63
N THR A 108 0.07 7.31 6.73
CA THR A 108 1.27 8.16 6.74
C THR A 108 2.00 8.03 8.08
N THR A 109 3.06 8.81 8.29
CA THR A 109 3.74 8.94 9.58
C THR A 109 3.63 10.37 10.11
N SER A 110 3.98 10.57 11.39
CA SER A 110 3.99 11.89 12.04
C SER A 110 4.82 12.91 11.24
N THR A 111 5.92 12.47 10.63
CA THR A 111 6.78 13.32 9.79
C THR A 111 6.03 13.95 8.61
N TYR A 112 5.09 13.25 8.00
CA TYR A 112 4.33 13.72 6.84
C TYR A 112 2.91 14.19 7.18
N MET A 113 2.47 14.02 8.42
CA MET A 113 1.11 14.32 8.86
C MET A 113 0.73 15.79 8.63
N ASP A 114 1.58 16.73 9.05
CA ASP A 114 1.28 18.15 8.93
C ASP A 114 1.26 18.60 7.48
N LEU A 115 2.18 18.11 6.66
CA LEU A 115 2.20 18.37 5.22
C LEU A 115 0.90 17.85 4.55
N LEU A 116 0.48 16.64 4.91
CA LEU A 116 -0.75 16.04 4.37
C LEU A 116 -1.99 16.82 4.82
N LYS A 117 -2.10 17.16 6.10
CA LYS A 117 -3.18 18.00 6.65
C LYS A 117 -3.27 19.34 5.95
N GLN A 118 -2.13 20.02 5.75
CA GLN A 118 -2.07 21.32 5.07
C GLN A 118 -2.58 21.20 3.62
N ARG A 119 -2.17 20.18 2.88
CA ARG A 119 -2.59 19.96 1.50
C ARG A 119 -4.05 19.54 1.35
N LEU A 120 -4.63 18.92 2.39
CA LEU A 120 -6.04 18.50 2.40
C LEU A 120 -6.97 19.50 3.09
N ILE A 121 -6.47 20.66 3.56
CA ILE A 121 -7.27 21.62 4.35
C ILE A 121 -8.49 22.15 3.59
N LYS A 122 -8.38 22.34 2.28
CA LYS A 122 -9.46 22.80 1.39
C LYS A 122 -10.24 21.67 0.74
N PHE A 123 -9.86 20.43 1.04
CA PHE A 123 -10.56 19.28 0.48
C PHE A 123 -11.93 19.12 1.12
N ASP A 124 -12.99 19.16 0.31
CA ASP A 124 -14.37 19.21 0.80
C ASP A 124 -14.96 17.85 1.20
N PHE A 125 -14.29 16.76 0.87
CA PHE A 125 -14.75 15.43 1.25
C PHE A 125 -14.05 14.95 2.51
N GLY A 126 -14.76 14.27 3.39
CA GLY A 126 -14.19 13.68 4.59
C GLY A 126 -13.19 12.59 4.24
N ILE A 127 -12.00 12.70 4.83
CA ILE A 127 -10.94 11.72 4.72
C ILE A 127 -10.40 11.38 6.10
N GLU A 128 -10.01 10.14 6.27
CA GLU A 128 -9.34 9.64 7.45
C GLU A 128 -7.85 9.56 7.19
N ILE A 129 -7.03 9.93 8.15
CA ILE A 129 -5.59 9.77 8.10
C ILE A 129 -5.16 8.92 9.28
N TYR A 130 -4.51 7.81 9.01
CA TYR A 130 -3.91 6.94 10.01
C TYR A 130 -2.40 7.20 10.10
N CYS A 131 -1.94 7.54 11.29
CA CYS A 131 -0.52 7.75 11.60
C CYS A 131 0.10 6.45 12.11
N ILE A 132 1.02 5.86 11.35
CA ILE A 132 1.56 4.52 11.61
C ILE A 132 2.39 4.48 12.90
N ASP A 133 3.23 5.48 13.11
CA ASP A 133 4.16 5.55 14.25
C ASP A 133 3.47 5.96 15.57
N THR A 134 2.45 6.83 15.52
CA THR A 134 1.69 7.22 16.73
C THR A 134 0.43 6.40 16.94
N LYS A 135 -0.03 5.64 15.93
CA LYS A 135 -1.29 4.87 15.92
C LYS A 135 -2.54 5.72 16.08
N GLU A 136 -2.44 7.00 15.77
CA GLU A 136 -3.55 7.95 15.87
C GLU A 136 -4.34 8.00 14.57
N ILE A 137 -5.65 8.16 14.71
CA ILE A 137 -6.58 8.38 13.60
C ILE A 137 -7.03 9.84 13.64
N TYR A 138 -6.80 10.54 12.54
CA TYR A 138 -7.20 11.92 12.36
C TYR A 138 -8.30 12.00 11.29
N PHE A 139 -9.33 12.83 11.53
CA PHE A 139 -10.41 13.09 10.59
C PHE A 139 -10.41 14.56 10.21
N ASN A 140 -10.29 14.88 8.92
CA ASN A 140 -10.32 16.28 8.51
C ASN A 140 -11.73 16.88 8.55
N LYS A 141 -12.75 16.14 8.09
CA LYS A 141 -14.17 16.55 8.05
C LYS A 141 -15.07 15.31 8.01
N LYS A 142 -16.37 15.52 8.23
CA LYS A 142 -17.39 14.49 7.95
C LYS A 142 -17.54 14.35 6.44
N ARG A 143 -17.50 13.12 5.94
CA ARG A 143 -17.75 12.83 4.52
C ARG A 143 -19.21 13.19 4.19
N ASN A 144 -19.39 14.05 3.20
CA ASN A 144 -20.71 14.52 2.73
C ASN A 144 -21.15 13.88 1.41
N ARG A 145 -20.28 13.05 0.79
CA ARG A 145 -20.58 12.30 -0.43
C ARG A 145 -20.54 10.80 -0.14
N PRO A 146 -21.53 9.99 -0.56
CA PRO A 146 -21.48 8.55 -0.43
C PRO A 146 -20.31 7.98 -1.25
N LEU A 147 -19.84 6.80 -0.89
CA LEU A 147 -18.91 6.02 -1.71
C LEU A 147 -19.67 5.54 -2.95
N THR A 148 -19.03 5.61 -4.13
CA THR A 148 -19.60 5.09 -5.37
C THR A 148 -19.70 3.57 -5.32
N GLU A 149 -18.68 2.92 -4.74
CA GLU A 149 -18.67 1.50 -4.48
C GLU A 149 -18.35 1.23 -3.00
N GLU A 150 -19.27 0.56 -2.31
CA GLU A 150 -19.03 0.05 -0.97
C GLU A 150 -18.40 -1.34 -1.05
N TRP A 151 -17.36 -1.57 -0.26
CA TRP A 151 -16.77 -2.89 -0.13
C TRP A 151 -17.64 -3.76 0.79
N ASP A 152 -18.01 -4.93 0.32
CA ASP A 152 -18.89 -5.87 1.01
C ASP A 152 -18.13 -6.93 1.85
N GLY A 153 -16.80 -6.84 1.92
CA GLY A 153 -15.95 -7.80 2.61
C GLY A 153 -15.42 -8.93 1.70
N ASN A 154 -16.00 -9.12 0.55
CA ASN A 154 -15.60 -10.16 -0.39
C ASN A 154 -14.50 -9.66 -1.34
N THR A 155 -13.51 -10.49 -1.60
CA THR A 155 -12.43 -10.17 -2.53
C THR A 155 -12.04 -11.40 -3.31
N THR A 156 -11.94 -11.26 -4.62
CA THR A 156 -11.49 -12.28 -5.56
C THR A 156 -10.12 -11.92 -6.13
N VAL A 157 -9.45 -12.87 -6.75
CA VAL A 157 -8.16 -12.63 -7.41
C VAL A 157 -8.24 -11.65 -8.60
N ASN A 158 -9.44 -11.41 -9.12
CA ASN A 158 -9.69 -10.48 -10.22
C ASN A 158 -10.03 -9.06 -9.73
N ASP A 159 -10.15 -8.85 -8.42
CA ASP A 159 -10.35 -7.53 -7.86
C ASP A 159 -9.05 -6.71 -7.89
N THR A 160 -9.20 -5.39 -7.99
CA THR A 160 -8.07 -4.46 -8.00
C THR A 160 -7.31 -4.50 -6.67
N ALA A 161 -6.03 -4.87 -6.73
CA ALA A 161 -5.14 -4.87 -5.59
C ALA A 161 -4.42 -3.52 -5.41
N ILE A 162 -4.05 -2.88 -6.53
CA ILE A 162 -3.34 -1.60 -6.54
C ILE A 162 -3.81 -0.72 -7.69
N MET A 163 -3.89 0.59 -7.43
CA MET A 163 -4.09 1.62 -8.44
C MET A 163 -2.84 2.48 -8.55
N LEU A 164 -2.21 2.46 -9.70
CA LEU A 164 -1.03 3.27 -9.99
C LEU A 164 -1.42 4.48 -10.85
N HIS A 165 -0.77 5.60 -10.62
CA HIS A 165 -0.95 6.81 -11.41
C HIS A 165 0.23 6.95 -12.36
N THR A 166 -0.06 7.13 -13.65
CA THR A 166 0.97 7.49 -14.62
C THR A 166 0.97 9.01 -14.76
N SER A 167 2.15 9.62 -14.75
CA SER A 167 2.37 11.02 -15.11
C SER A 167 2.12 11.18 -16.62
N GLY A 168 0.84 11.11 -17.03
CA GLY A 168 0.45 11.37 -18.41
C GLY A 168 0.73 12.83 -18.77
N THR A 169 1.17 13.09 -20.00
CA THR A 169 1.30 14.44 -20.59
C THR A 169 -0.06 15.15 -20.77
N THR A 170 -1.15 14.52 -20.39
CA THR A 170 -2.52 15.05 -20.45
C THR A 170 -2.95 15.56 -19.08
N SER A 171 -3.84 16.54 -19.04
CA SER A 171 -4.35 17.23 -17.84
C SER A 171 -4.97 16.32 -16.77
N ASN A 172 -5.27 15.05 -17.08
CA ASN A 172 -5.78 14.07 -16.14
C ASN A 172 -4.83 12.88 -16.04
N PRO A 173 -4.29 12.54 -14.85
CA PRO A 173 -3.47 11.36 -14.66
C PRO A 173 -4.28 10.10 -15.00
N LYS A 174 -3.69 9.20 -15.80
CA LYS A 174 -4.31 7.91 -16.08
C LYS A 174 -4.13 6.99 -14.88
N ARG A 175 -5.21 6.30 -14.53
CA ARG A 175 -5.25 5.31 -13.46
C ARG A 175 -5.07 3.91 -14.06
N VAL A 176 -4.00 3.23 -13.66
CA VAL A 176 -3.76 1.82 -14.01
C VAL A 176 -4.17 0.96 -12.84
N MET A 177 -5.17 0.12 -13.02
CA MET A 177 -5.67 -0.83 -12.03
C MET A 177 -5.08 -2.20 -12.29
N LEU A 178 -4.36 -2.75 -11.31
CA LEU A 178 -3.79 -4.09 -11.37
C LEU A 178 -4.48 -4.99 -10.36
N THR A 179 -4.95 -6.15 -10.82
CA THR A 179 -5.61 -7.14 -9.97
C THR A 179 -4.58 -7.97 -9.19
N HIS A 180 -5.01 -8.64 -8.14
CA HIS A 180 -4.17 -9.63 -7.45
C HIS A 180 -3.57 -10.63 -8.44
N LYS A 181 -4.40 -11.16 -9.36
CA LYS A 181 -3.95 -12.10 -10.39
C LYS A 181 -2.87 -11.50 -11.30
N ASN A 182 -3.04 -10.24 -11.77
CA ASN A 182 -2.03 -9.61 -12.60
C ASN A 182 -0.67 -9.51 -11.91
N LEU A 183 -0.68 -9.11 -10.64
CA LEU A 183 0.54 -8.96 -9.85
C LEU A 183 1.22 -10.31 -9.61
N ILE A 184 0.47 -11.33 -9.18
CA ILE A 184 1.03 -12.67 -8.93
C ILE A 184 1.63 -13.27 -10.21
N CYS A 185 0.90 -13.24 -11.34
CA CYS A 185 1.43 -13.73 -12.61
C CYS A 185 2.71 -12.99 -13.06
N ASN A 186 2.78 -11.68 -12.85
CA ASN A 186 3.97 -10.90 -13.19
C ASN A 186 5.16 -11.26 -12.28
N ILE A 187 4.93 -11.41 -10.97
CA ILE A 187 5.94 -11.85 -10.00
C ILE A 187 6.51 -13.21 -10.39
N GLU A 188 5.66 -14.19 -10.66
CA GLU A 188 6.08 -15.54 -11.06
C GLU A 188 6.87 -15.52 -12.37
N SER A 189 6.47 -14.69 -13.33
CA SER A 189 7.21 -14.48 -14.58
C SER A 189 8.58 -13.86 -14.37
N ASN A 190 8.69 -12.88 -13.47
CA ASN A 190 9.98 -12.25 -13.11
C ASN A 190 10.92 -13.28 -12.46
N ILE A 191 10.41 -14.10 -11.53
CA ILE A 191 11.20 -15.14 -10.85
C ILE A 191 11.74 -16.14 -11.87
N ALA A 192 10.88 -16.62 -12.77
CA ALA A 192 11.27 -17.59 -13.78
C ALA A 192 12.28 -17.03 -14.81
N SER A 193 12.10 -15.76 -15.21
CA SER A 193 12.96 -15.14 -16.25
C SER A 193 14.31 -14.68 -15.74
N LEU A 194 14.41 -14.30 -14.47
CA LEU A 194 15.61 -13.73 -13.85
C LEU A 194 16.28 -14.69 -12.86
N GLU A 195 15.71 -15.88 -12.70
CA GLU A 195 16.20 -16.94 -11.80
C GLU A 195 16.39 -16.50 -10.35
N PHE A 196 15.52 -15.57 -9.89
CA PHE A 196 15.55 -15.06 -8.52
C PHE A 196 15.20 -16.14 -7.50
N ASN A 197 15.80 -16.04 -6.32
CA ASN A 197 15.58 -16.97 -5.21
C ASN A 197 15.61 -16.25 -3.84
N GLU A 198 15.38 -16.96 -2.78
CA GLU A 198 15.27 -16.42 -1.41
C GLU A 198 16.57 -15.85 -0.82
N LYS A 199 17.71 -16.07 -1.47
CA LYS A 199 19.02 -15.54 -1.04
C LYS A 199 19.31 -14.16 -1.64
N ASP A 200 18.53 -13.76 -2.63
CA ASP A 200 18.76 -12.50 -3.31
C ASP A 200 18.42 -11.30 -2.41
N THR A 201 19.21 -10.26 -2.59
CA THR A 201 19.01 -8.95 -1.98
C THR A 201 18.90 -7.92 -3.09
N THR A 202 17.90 -7.06 -3.01
CA THR A 202 17.70 -5.98 -3.97
C THR A 202 17.80 -4.62 -3.31
N LEU A 203 18.41 -3.67 -4.01
CA LEU A 203 18.42 -2.27 -3.60
C LEU A 203 17.24 -1.53 -4.28
N ILE A 204 16.34 -0.99 -3.48
CA ILE A 204 15.19 -0.20 -3.94
C ILE A 204 15.63 1.24 -4.18
N VAL A 205 16.01 1.58 -5.40
CA VAL A 205 16.43 2.94 -5.78
C VAL A 205 15.33 3.75 -6.46
N LEU A 206 14.36 3.07 -7.09
CA LEU A 206 13.21 3.73 -7.70
C LEU A 206 12.10 3.90 -6.66
N PRO A 207 11.22 4.92 -6.82
CA PRO A 207 10.05 5.04 -5.97
C PRO A 207 9.18 3.79 -6.00
N MET A 208 8.79 3.28 -4.83
CA MET A 208 7.97 2.06 -4.69
C MET A 208 6.56 2.24 -5.27
N TYR A 209 6.11 3.48 -5.51
CA TYR A 209 4.86 3.76 -6.21
C TYR A 209 4.95 3.60 -7.73
N PHE A 210 6.13 3.42 -8.31
CA PHE A 210 6.26 3.05 -9.72
C PHE A 210 5.99 1.57 -9.94
N GLY A 211 5.20 1.24 -10.98
CA GLY A 211 4.79 -0.13 -11.26
C GLY A 211 5.93 -1.12 -11.41
N TYR A 212 7.04 -0.70 -12.05
CA TYR A 212 8.24 -1.53 -12.18
C TYR A 212 8.85 -1.87 -10.81
N CYS A 213 9.13 -0.85 -9.99
CA CYS A 213 9.70 -1.07 -8.65
C CYS A 213 8.75 -1.87 -7.77
N ASN A 214 7.46 -1.52 -7.78
CA ASN A 214 6.45 -2.21 -6.98
C ASN A 214 6.41 -3.71 -7.27
N CYS A 215 6.33 -4.10 -8.54
CA CYS A 215 6.16 -5.49 -8.91
C CYS A 215 7.50 -6.24 -8.97
N SER A 216 8.47 -5.73 -9.75
CA SER A 216 9.69 -6.47 -10.06
C SER A 216 10.73 -6.47 -8.93
N GLN A 217 10.80 -5.42 -8.12
CA GLN A 217 11.72 -5.36 -7.00
C GLN A 217 11.02 -5.70 -5.69
N PHE A 218 10.03 -4.91 -5.28
CA PHE A 218 9.40 -5.03 -3.98
C PHE A 218 8.64 -6.35 -3.81
N LEU A 219 7.57 -6.57 -4.57
CA LEU A 219 6.71 -7.74 -4.39
C LEU A 219 7.39 -9.06 -4.76
N THR A 220 8.26 -9.07 -5.78
CA THR A 220 9.00 -10.28 -6.19
C THR A 220 9.90 -10.77 -5.06
N HIS A 221 10.65 -9.88 -4.38
CA HIS A 221 11.52 -10.29 -3.28
C HIS A 221 10.73 -10.70 -2.02
N VAL A 222 9.59 -10.04 -1.74
CA VAL A 222 8.69 -10.48 -0.66
C VAL A 222 8.12 -11.87 -0.95
N TYR A 223 7.74 -12.14 -2.18
CA TYR A 223 7.26 -13.46 -2.61
C TYR A 223 8.25 -14.57 -2.30
N LEU A 224 9.53 -14.31 -2.55
CA LEU A 224 10.64 -15.26 -2.35
C LEU A 224 11.14 -15.35 -0.90
N GLY A 225 10.88 -14.35 -0.08
CA GLY A 225 11.54 -14.20 1.22
C GLY A 225 12.96 -13.67 1.10
N GLY A 226 13.24 -12.87 0.06
CA GLY A 226 14.49 -12.14 -0.16
C GLY A 226 14.70 -10.97 0.79
N VAL A 227 15.70 -10.11 0.54
CA VAL A 227 15.98 -8.90 1.34
C VAL A 227 15.82 -7.65 0.48
N LEU A 228 15.22 -6.60 1.07
CA LEU A 228 14.99 -5.29 0.45
C LEU A 228 15.85 -4.22 1.11
#